data_9218c4c3109368109a6a6e38d8a65f01
#
_entry.id   9218c4c3109368109a6a6e38d8a65f01
#
_cell.length_a   1.000
_cell.length_b   1.000
_cell.length_c   1.000
_cell.angle_alpha   90.00
_cell.angle_beta   90.00
_cell.angle_gamma   90.00
#
_symmetry.space_group_name_H-M   'P 1'
#
loop_
_entity.id
_entity.type
_entity.pdbx_description
1 polymer ?
#
loop_
_entity_poly.entity_id
_entity_poly.type
_entity_poly.pdbx_seq_one_letter_code
_entity_poly.pdbx_strand_id
1 'polypeptide(L)'
;MIDAHIHLDQYEETLLSSLLQSLPEQDIESLIAVSMNLASSLRTQGIAARYPGLVRPAYGFHPEQPLPPEEDLAALLDWITLHARDMAAIGEIGLPYYSRAEAIEHGEAWDMEPYTRLLDRLLGLAARLAKPVVLHAVYEDAWTVCDLLEQHHITRAHFHWFKGPGDTVDRMISRGYYISFTPDILYEQEIQDLARRYPPELVMAETDGPWPFEGPFTGRTTHPAMVHDVAAAWGALHGYTGSEAKAILTANTVRFYGL
;
A
#
# COMPACT_ATOMS: atom_id res chain seq x y z
N MET A 1 -7.60 1.28 -15.37
CA MET A 1 -7.41 1.52 -13.91
C MET A 1 -6.08 0.94 -13.46
N ILE A 2 -5.57 1.43 -12.32
CA ILE A 2 -4.38 0.87 -11.66
C ILE A 2 -4.77 0.47 -10.25
N ASP A 3 -4.36 -0.74 -9.83
CA ASP A 3 -4.44 -1.15 -8.42
C ASP A 3 -3.17 -0.67 -7.71
N ALA A 4 -3.34 0.26 -6.77
CA ALA A 4 -2.22 0.97 -6.14
C ALA A 4 -1.51 0.18 -5.03
N HIS A 5 -2.06 -0.99 -4.62
CA HIS A 5 -1.47 -1.84 -3.59
C HIS A 5 -2.07 -3.25 -3.63
N ILE A 6 -1.21 -4.26 -3.85
CA ILE A 6 -1.61 -5.68 -3.85
C ILE A 6 -0.41 -6.57 -3.51
N HIS A 7 -0.65 -7.66 -2.78
CA HIS A 7 0.34 -8.69 -2.45
C HIS A 7 0.27 -9.87 -3.44
N LEU A 8 0.77 -9.69 -4.67
CA LEU A 8 0.72 -10.73 -5.70
C LEU A 8 1.46 -12.02 -5.33
N ASP A 9 2.49 -11.89 -4.50
CA ASP A 9 3.27 -13.03 -4.01
C ASP A 9 2.51 -13.95 -3.05
N GLN A 10 1.38 -13.51 -2.51
CA GLN A 10 0.55 -14.32 -1.61
C GLN A 10 -0.51 -15.15 -2.32
N TYR A 11 -0.73 -14.95 -3.62
CA TYR A 11 -1.66 -15.77 -4.39
C TYR A 11 -1.05 -17.12 -4.77
N GLU A 12 -1.90 -18.16 -4.77
CA GLU A 12 -1.54 -19.46 -5.35
C GLU A 12 -1.20 -19.32 -6.84
N GLU A 13 -0.16 -20.00 -7.32
CA GLU A 13 0.41 -19.80 -8.67
C GLU A 13 -0.61 -19.99 -9.80
N THR A 14 -1.51 -20.98 -9.68
CA THR A 14 -2.56 -21.21 -10.67
C THR A 14 -3.57 -20.08 -10.71
N LEU A 15 -3.97 -19.57 -9.56
CA LEU A 15 -4.88 -18.44 -9.44
C LEU A 15 -4.22 -17.15 -9.92
N LEU A 16 -2.97 -16.89 -9.51
CA LEU A 16 -2.19 -15.73 -9.94
C LEU A 16 -2.09 -15.65 -11.47
N SER A 17 -1.75 -16.76 -12.12
CA SER A 17 -1.62 -16.81 -13.57
C SER A 17 -2.94 -16.49 -14.28
N SER A 18 -4.04 -17.06 -13.82
CA SER A 18 -5.38 -16.82 -14.36
C SER A 18 -5.80 -15.36 -14.14
N LEU A 19 -5.55 -14.83 -12.93
CA LEU A 19 -5.85 -13.44 -12.55
C LEU A 19 -5.11 -12.48 -13.49
N LEU A 20 -3.78 -12.59 -13.60
CA LEU A 20 -2.98 -11.66 -14.39
C LEU A 20 -3.30 -11.69 -15.89
N GLN A 21 -3.67 -12.86 -16.42
CA GLN A 21 -4.09 -13.00 -17.83
C GLN A 21 -5.43 -12.30 -18.12
N SER A 22 -6.31 -12.21 -17.14
CA SER A 22 -7.65 -11.60 -17.31
C SER A 22 -7.67 -10.07 -17.23
N LEU A 23 -6.63 -9.44 -16.67
CA LEU A 23 -6.63 -8.01 -16.36
C LEU A 23 -6.79 -7.07 -17.57
N PRO A 24 -6.16 -7.32 -18.73
CA PRO A 24 -6.34 -6.46 -19.89
C PRO A 24 -7.80 -6.37 -20.38
N GLU A 25 -8.54 -7.49 -20.29
CA GLU A 25 -9.97 -7.54 -20.65
C GLU A 25 -10.87 -6.82 -19.62
N GLN A 26 -10.32 -6.55 -18.44
CA GLN A 26 -11.00 -5.89 -17.32
C GLN A 26 -10.54 -4.44 -17.13
N ASP A 27 -9.92 -3.81 -18.12
CA ASP A 27 -9.42 -2.43 -18.07
C ASP A 27 -8.48 -2.15 -16.88
N ILE A 28 -7.68 -3.14 -16.45
CA ILE A 28 -6.61 -2.97 -15.47
C ILE A 28 -5.28 -2.84 -16.22
N GLU A 29 -4.68 -1.66 -16.10
CA GLU A 29 -3.48 -1.27 -16.85
C GLU A 29 -2.19 -1.64 -16.12
N SER A 30 -2.22 -1.59 -14.79
CA SER A 30 -1.04 -1.88 -13.96
C SER A 30 -1.42 -2.18 -12.51
N LEU A 31 -0.49 -2.86 -11.81
CA LEU A 31 -0.59 -3.21 -10.39
C LEU A 31 0.69 -2.78 -9.68
N ILE A 32 0.56 -2.16 -8.51
CA ILE A 32 1.70 -1.93 -7.61
C ILE A 32 1.79 -3.14 -6.67
N ALA A 33 2.71 -4.03 -6.96
CA ALA A 33 2.90 -5.26 -6.20
C ALA A 33 3.90 -5.03 -5.07
N VAL A 34 3.41 -4.96 -3.84
CA VAL A 34 4.23 -4.76 -2.64
C VAL A 34 4.79 -6.08 -2.13
N SER A 35 5.80 -5.99 -1.26
CA SER A 35 6.52 -7.15 -0.72
C SER A 35 6.60 -7.11 0.80
N MET A 36 6.57 -8.31 1.41
CA MET A 36 6.59 -8.50 2.86
C MET A 36 8.01 -8.56 3.45
N ASN A 37 8.97 -9.11 2.70
CA ASN A 37 10.36 -9.36 3.12
C ASN A 37 11.21 -9.73 1.91
N LEU A 38 12.44 -10.20 2.11
CA LEU A 38 13.34 -10.57 1.01
C LEU A 38 12.80 -11.72 0.14
N ALA A 39 12.24 -12.77 0.75
CA ALA A 39 11.68 -13.91 -0.02
C ALA A 39 10.48 -13.46 -0.87
N SER A 40 9.60 -12.64 -0.31
CA SER A 40 8.50 -11.98 -0.99
C SER A 40 9.00 -11.07 -2.12
N SER A 41 10.04 -10.26 -1.88
CA SER A 41 10.66 -9.38 -2.89
C SER A 41 11.21 -10.16 -4.09
N LEU A 42 11.86 -11.29 -3.85
CA LEU A 42 12.35 -12.20 -4.89
C LEU A 42 11.19 -12.76 -5.73
N ARG A 43 10.11 -13.20 -5.08
CA ARG A 43 8.92 -13.71 -5.77
C ARG A 43 8.23 -12.61 -6.59
N THR A 44 8.03 -11.44 -6.01
CA THR A 44 7.43 -10.27 -6.68
C THR A 44 8.25 -9.84 -7.89
N GLN A 45 9.59 -9.82 -7.78
CA GLN A 45 10.46 -9.57 -8.93
C GLN A 45 10.26 -10.59 -10.06
N GLY A 46 10.21 -11.89 -9.71
CA GLY A 46 9.96 -12.94 -10.68
C GLY A 46 8.61 -12.80 -11.40
N ILE A 47 7.58 -12.35 -10.68
CA ILE A 47 6.26 -12.04 -11.26
C ILE A 47 6.38 -10.83 -12.19
N ALA A 48 6.98 -9.73 -11.75
CA ALA A 48 7.15 -8.51 -12.55
C ALA A 48 7.94 -8.75 -13.83
N ALA A 49 8.96 -9.62 -13.79
CA ALA A 49 9.74 -10.02 -14.97
C ALA A 49 8.91 -10.78 -16.01
N ARG A 50 7.91 -11.56 -15.58
CA ARG A 50 6.98 -12.29 -16.48
C ARG A 50 5.89 -11.38 -17.08
N TYR A 51 5.54 -10.30 -16.37
CA TYR A 51 4.47 -9.38 -16.78
C TYR A 51 4.96 -7.94 -16.80
N PRO A 52 5.93 -7.61 -17.68
CA PRO A 52 6.55 -6.29 -17.73
C PRO A 52 5.52 -5.22 -18.12
N GLY A 53 5.55 -4.11 -17.39
CA GLY A 53 4.58 -3.01 -17.60
C GLY A 53 3.26 -3.19 -16.85
N LEU A 54 2.76 -4.41 -16.71
CA LEU A 54 1.56 -4.71 -15.93
C LEU A 54 1.85 -4.74 -14.43
N VAL A 55 2.92 -5.41 -14.01
CA VAL A 55 3.32 -5.52 -12.60
C VAL A 55 4.48 -4.58 -12.31
N ARG A 56 4.27 -3.66 -11.37
CA ARG A 56 5.24 -2.68 -10.88
C ARG A 56 5.63 -3.05 -9.46
N PRO A 57 6.81 -3.62 -9.23
CA PRO A 57 7.18 -4.11 -7.91
C PRO A 57 7.53 -2.98 -6.95
N ALA A 58 7.21 -3.18 -5.68
CA ALA A 58 7.71 -2.42 -4.54
C ALA A 58 8.32 -3.38 -3.52
N TYR A 59 9.51 -3.07 -3.01
CA TYR A 59 10.26 -3.95 -2.12
C TYR A 59 10.37 -3.34 -0.74
N GLY A 60 10.08 -4.13 0.31
CA GLY A 60 10.07 -3.64 1.67
C GLY A 60 10.07 -4.75 2.71
N PHE A 61 9.83 -4.34 3.95
CA PHE A 61 9.60 -5.22 5.08
C PHE A 61 8.29 -4.82 5.76
N HIS A 62 7.27 -5.65 5.62
CA HIS A 62 5.97 -5.44 6.24
C HIS A 62 6.07 -5.58 7.76
N PRO A 63 5.54 -4.61 8.54
CA PRO A 63 5.76 -4.58 9.97
C PRO A 63 5.01 -5.62 10.79
N GLU A 64 3.88 -6.14 10.29
CA GLU A 64 3.05 -7.11 11.00
C GLU A 64 3.64 -8.54 10.95
N GLN A 65 4.94 -8.64 11.19
CA GLN A 65 5.67 -9.89 11.32
C GLN A 65 6.85 -9.70 12.29
N PRO A 66 7.40 -10.80 12.86
CA PRO A 66 8.59 -10.72 13.71
C PRO A 66 9.76 -10.06 12.99
N LEU A 67 10.49 -9.23 13.70
CA LEU A 67 11.68 -8.57 13.16
C LEU A 67 12.73 -9.62 12.71
N PRO A 68 13.33 -9.43 11.54
CA PRO A 68 14.33 -10.35 11.03
C PRO A 68 15.66 -10.20 11.79
N PRO A 69 16.53 -11.24 11.80
CA PRO A 69 17.91 -11.09 12.17
C PRO A 69 18.60 -9.97 11.37
N GLU A 70 19.61 -9.33 11.95
CA GLU A 70 20.31 -8.20 11.30
C GLU A 70 20.94 -8.59 9.94
N GLU A 71 21.42 -9.83 9.80
CA GLU A 71 21.97 -10.33 8.54
C GLU A 71 20.92 -10.40 7.42
N ASP A 72 19.69 -10.83 7.75
CA ASP A 72 18.58 -10.90 6.78
C ASP A 72 18.10 -9.49 6.42
N LEU A 73 18.09 -8.58 7.39
CA LEU A 73 17.76 -7.19 7.14
C LEU A 73 18.83 -6.53 6.24
N ALA A 74 20.11 -6.75 6.50
CA ALA A 74 21.18 -6.26 5.64
C ALA A 74 21.03 -6.79 4.20
N ALA A 75 20.74 -8.09 4.04
CA ALA A 75 20.50 -8.69 2.73
C ALA A 75 19.30 -8.06 2.00
N LEU A 76 18.20 -7.76 2.71
CA LEU A 76 17.06 -7.05 2.14
C LEU A 76 17.42 -5.63 1.69
N LEU A 77 18.13 -4.85 2.50
CA LEU A 77 18.55 -3.48 2.17
C LEU A 77 19.50 -3.44 0.96
N ASP A 78 20.41 -4.39 0.88
CA ASP A 78 21.31 -4.57 -0.27
C ASP A 78 20.51 -4.96 -1.53
N TRP A 79 19.55 -5.86 -1.39
CA TRP A 79 18.64 -6.24 -2.46
C TRP A 79 17.83 -5.04 -3.00
N ILE A 80 17.20 -4.26 -2.14
CA ILE A 80 16.46 -3.05 -2.50
C ILE A 80 17.37 -2.07 -3.24
N THR A 81 18.61 -1.88 -2.74
CA THR A 81 19.57 -0.98 -3.37
C THR A 81 19.96 -1.44 -4.77
N LEU A 82 20.21 -2.74 -4.95
CA LEU A 82 20.57 -3.34 -6.23
C LEU A 82 19.45 -3.19 -7.27
N HIS A 83 18.18 -3.37 -6.83
CA HIS A 83 17.01 -3.35 -7.69
C HIS A 83 16.26 -2.01 -7.71
N ALA A 84 16.90 -0.93 -7.24
CA ALA A 84 16.28 0.39 -7.15
C ALA A 84 15.76 0.92 -8.49
N ARG A 85 16.33 0.52 -9.64
CA ARG A 85 15.87 0.97 -10.96
C ARG A 85 14.62 0.24 -11.43
N ASP A 86 14.40 -0.97 -10.95
CA ASP A 86 13.35 -1.86 -11.43
C ASP A 86 12.07 -1.78 -10.56
N MET A 87 12.14 -1.08 -9.41
CA MET A 87 11.01 -0.94 -8.50
C MET A 87 10.31 0.42 -8.62
N ALA A 88 9.00 0.43 -8.41
CA ALA A 88 8.17 1.63 -8.36
C ALA A 88 8.33 2.40 -7.03
N ALA A 89 8.46 1.69 -5.92
CA ALA A 89 8.51 2.25 -4.56
C ALA A 89 9.31 1.35 -3.61
N ILE A 90 9.65 1.86 -2.43
CA ILE A 90 9.97 1.04 -1.26
C ILE A 90 8.66 0.79 -0.51
N GLY A 91 8.30 -0.49 -0.38
CA GLY A 91 7.06 -0.92 0.24
C GLY A 91 6.81 -2.44 0.13
N GLU A 92 6.05 -2.96 1.04
CA GLU A 92 5.37 -2.27 2.10
C GLU A 92 6.29 -2.11 3.32
N ILE A 93 6.23 -0.98 3.99
CA ILE A 93 6.99 -0.69 5.20
C ILE A 93 6.09 0.06 6.20
N GLY A 94 6.40 0.07 7.49
CA GLY A 94 5.57 0.79 8.44
C GLY A 94 5.75 0.38 9.88
N LEU A 95 4.66 0.46 10.66
CA LEU A 95 4.60 0.11 12.08
C LEU A 95 3.52 -0.94 12.37
N PRO A 96 3.76 -1.87 13.32
CA PRO A 96 2.91 -3.05 13.55
C PRO A 96 1.75 -2.73 14.51
N TYR A 97 0.72 -2.04 14.02
CA TYR A 97 -0.44 -1.66 14.81
C TYR A 97 -1.23 -2.87 15.33
N TYR A 98 -1.55 -3.81 14.43
CA TYR A 98 -2.44 -4.95 14.76
C TYR A 98 -1.74 -5.97 15.65
N SER A 99 -0.51 -6.37 15.32
CA SER A 99 0.28 -7.30 16.15
C SER A 99 0.54 -6.74 17.54
N ARG A 100 0.79 -5.41 17.65
CA ARG A 100 0.92 -4.73 18.93
C ARG A 100 -0.39 -4.75 19.73
N ALA A 101 -1.51 -4.44 19.08
CA ALA A 101 -2.82 -4.42 19.74
C ALA A 101 -3.17 -5.82 20.28
N GLU A 102 -2.94 -6.85 19.49
CA GLU A 102 -3.16 -8.26 19.87
C GLU A 102 -2.26 -8.68 21.07
N ALA A 103 -0.97 -8.35 21.02
CA ALA A 103 -0.04 -8.65 22.12
C ALA A 103 -0.49 -7.96 23.43
N ILE A 104 -0.89 -6.69 23.37
CA ILE A 104 -1.38 -5.96 24.55
C ILE A 104 -2.68 -6.58 25.09
N GLU A 105 -3.61 -6.98 24.22
CA GLU A 105 -4.86 -7.67 24.61
C GLU A 105 -4.57 -8.99 25.35
N HIS A 106 -3.54 -9.71 24.94
CA HIS A 106 -3.08 -10.94 25.59
C HIS A 106 -2.20 -10.68 26.85
N GLY A 107 -1.97 -9.41 27.22
CA GLY A 107 -1.17 -9.04 28.39
C GLY A 107 0.35 -9.19 28.18
N GLU A 108 0.79 -9.25 26.94
CA GLU A 108 2.19 -9.32 26.58
C GLU A 108 2.84 -7.94 26.53
N ALA A 109 4.13 -7.86 26.86
CA ALA A 109 4.90 -6.62 26.71
C ALA A 109 5.26 -6.41 25.23
N TRP A 110 5.09 -5.17 24.75
CA TRP A 110 5.46 -4.80 23.40
C TRP A 110 6.51 -3.69 23.38
N ASP A 111 7.58 -3.88 22.62
CA ASP A 111 8.60 -2.85 22.39
C ASP A 111 8.54 -2.35 20.94
N MET A 112 8.11 -1.10 20.77
CA MET A 112 8.01 -0.45 19.45
C MET A 112 9.34 0.03 18.91
N GLU A 113 10.33 0.23 19.76
CA GLU A 113 11.57 0.90 19.40
C GLU A 113 12.36 0.18 18.29
N PRO A 114 12.47 -1.18 18.29
CA PRO A 114 13.11 -1.89 17.18
C PRO A 114 12.39 -1.74 15.83
N TYR A 115 11.05 -1.70 15.82
CA TYR A 115 10.25 -1.48 14.61
C TYR A 115 10.42 -0.05 14.07
N THR A 116 10.42 0.92 14.97
CA THR A 116 10.65 2.33 14.61
C THR A 116 12.05 2.52 14.01
N ARG A 117 13.08 1.89 14.59
CA ARG A 117 14.45 1.89 14.01
C ARG A 117 14.51 1.24 12.63
N LEU A 118 13.79 0.13 12.43
CA LEU A 118 13.73 -0.52 11.12
C LEU A 118 13.09 0.41 10.10
N LEU A 119 11.95 1.01 10.44
CA LEU A 119 11.28 1.97 9.57
C LEU A 119 12.19 3.16 9.24
N ASP A 120 12.87 3.74 10.24
CA ASP A 120 13.83 4.84 10.06
C ASP A 120 14.94 4.48 9.05
N ARG A 121 15.50 3.26 9.13
CA ARG A 121 16.51 2.76 8.18
C ARG A 121 15.95 2.63 6.76
N LEU A 122 14.71 2.12 6.60
CA LEU A 122 14.06 1.96 5.30
C LEU A 122 13.69 3.31 4.68
N LEU A 123 13.23 4.27 5.49
CA LEU A 123 12.97 5.64 5.04
C LEU A 123 14.27 6.36 4.64
N GLY A 124 15.33 6.20 5.43
CA GLY A 124 16.65 6.70 5.05
C GLY A 124 17.17 6.12 3.72
N LEU A 125 16.88 4.84 3.44
CA LEU A 125 17.17 4.22 2.15
C LEU A 125 16.29 4.82 1.04
N ALA A 126 14.99 4.99 1.27
CA ALA A 126 14.07 5.60 0.30
C ALA A 126 14.50 7.01 -0.09
N ALA A 127 14.89 7.83 0.88
CA ALA A 127 15.41 9.17 0.66
C ALA A 127 16.68 9.15 -0.22
N ARG A 128 17.66 8.28 0.09
CA ARG A 128 18.89 8.15 -0.71
C ARG A 128 18.63 7.69 -2.15
N LEU A 129 17.67 6.80 -2.35
CA LEU A 129 17.29 6.27 -3.67
C LEU A 129 16.30 7.14 -4.41
N ALA A 130 15.81 8.23 -3.79
CA ALA A 130 14.76 9.12 -4.30
C ALA A 130 13.47 8.36 -4.70
N LYS A 131 13.13 7.30 -3.96
CA LYS A 131 11.94 6.47 -4.20
C LYS A 131 10.75 6.91 -3.34
N PRO A 132 9.53 6.81 -3.87
CA PRO A 132 8.33 6.93 -3.04
C PRO A 132 8.25 5.75 -2.07
N VAL A 133 7.45 5.90 -1.02
CA VAL A 133 7.21 4.85 -0.02
C VAL A 133 5.74 4.45 0.03
N VAL A 134 5.48 3.16 0.27
CA VAL A 134 4.14 2.61 0.52
C VAL A 134 4.11 2.13 1.97
N LEU A 135 3.16 2.65 2.73
CA LEU A 135 3.18 2.64 4.19
C LEU A 135 2.00 1.88 4.79
N HIS A 136 2.31 0.89 5.61
CA HIS A 136 1.43 0.31 6.61
C HIS A 136 1.49 1.17 7.87
N ALA A 137 0.57 2.12 8.02
CA ALA A 137 0.55 3.01 9.17
C ALA A 137 -0.86 3.52 9.41
N VAL A 138 -1.53 2.93 10.39
CA VAL A 138 -2.92 3.25 10.73
C VAL A 138 -3.02 3.85 12.13
N TYR A 139 -4.11 4.52 12.40
CA TYR A 139 -4.45 5.13 13.68
C TYR A 139 -3.30 6.00 14.25
N GLU A 140 -2.92 5.79 15.52
CA GLU A 140 -1.87 6.59 16.19
C GLU A 140 -0.47 6.40 15.59
N ASP A 141 -0.20 5.26 14.96
CA ASP A 141 1.11 4.99 14.36
C ASP A 141 1.41 5.93 13.18
N ALA A 142 0.38 6.36 12.46
CA ALA A 142 0.55 7.29 11.35
C ALA A 142 1.15 8.64 11.77
N TRP A 143 0.91 9.10 13.00
CA TRP A 143 1.53 10.32 13.51
C TRP A 143 3.05 10.18 13.62
N THR A 144 3.53 9.08 14.22
CA THR A 144 4.96 8.76 14.32
C THR A 144 5.60 8.60 12.94
N VAL A 145 4.88 7.96 12.01
CA VAL A 145 5.37 7.80 10.62
C VAL A 145 5.50 9.16 9.93
N CYS A 146 4.57 10.09 10.14
CA CYS A 146 4.69 11.46 9.63
C CYS A 146 5.94 12.18 10.18
N ASP A 147 6.28 12.00 11.46
CA ASP A 147 7.51 12.57 12.04
C ASP A 147 8.76 12.05 11.32
N LEU A 148 8.84 10.74 11.08
CA LEU A 148 9.97 10.12 10.37
C LEU A 148 10.04 10.55 8.90
N LEU A 149 8.89 10.64 8.21
CA LEU A 149 8.86 11.14 6.83
C LEU A 149 9.40 12.56 6.71
N GLU A 150 9.01 13.43 7.64
CA GLU A 150 9.49 14.82 7.71
C GLU A 150 11.00 14.88 8.04
N GLN A 151 11.47 14.05 8.97
CA GLN A 151 12.90 13.93 9.31
C GLN A 151 13.75 13.54 8.07
N HIS A 152 13.27 12.63 7.25
CA HIS A 152 13.94 12.18 6.02
C HIS A 152 13.61 13.02 4.78
N HIS A 153 12.81 14.09 4.92
CA HIS A 153 12.35 14.95 3.82
C HIS A 153 11.63 14.20 2.70
N ILE A 154 10.90 13.13 3.04
CA ILE A 154 10.13 12.34 2.09
C ILE A 154 8.78 13.03 1.87
N THR A 155 8.51 13.40 0.62
CA THR A 155 7.26 14.05 0.20
C THR A 155 6.34 13.12 -0.58
N ARG A 156 6.85 12.01 -1.12
CA ARG A 156 6.08 11.00 -1.84
C ARG A 156 5.82 9.80 -0.93
N ALA A 157 4.76 9.89 -0.12
CA ALA A 157 4.32 8.85 0.80
C ALA A 157 2.88 8.45 0.47
N HIS A 158 2.64 7.17 0.36
CA HIS A 158 1.35 6.54 0.14
C HIS A 158 1.00 5.72 1.40
N PHE A 159 0.02 6.18 2.17
CA PHE A 159 -0.56 5.44 3.28
C PHE A 159 -1.68 4.57 2.72
N HIS A 160 -1.40 3.28 2.55
CA HIS A 160 -2.38 2.34 2.02
C HIS A 160 -3.44 2.01 3.08
N TRP A 161 -4.64 1.73 2.65
CA TRP A 161 -5.80 1.35 3.49
C TRP A 161 -5.87 2.11 4.81
N PHE A 162 -5.66 3.41 4.74
CA PHE A 162 -5.48 4.26 5.91
C PHE A 162 -6.79 4.43 6.71
N LYS A 163 -6.64 4.35 8.05
CA LYS A 163 -7.62 4.74 9.07
C LYS A 163 -6.91 5.54 10.16
N GLY A 164 -7.55 6.59 10.68
CA GLY A 164 -6.89 7.35 11.74
C GLY A 164 -7.61 8.63 12.16
N PRO A 165 -7.12 9.26 13.24
CA PRO A 165 -7.75 10.44 13.81
C PRO A 165 -7.64 11.66 12.90
N GLY A 166 -8.57 12.59 13.11
CA GLY A 166 -8.74 13.74 12.24
C GLY A 166 -7.57 14.70 12.16
N ASP A 167 -6.82 14.88 13.22
CA ASP A 167 -5.62 15.71 13.27
C ASP A 167 -4.46 15.10 12.46
N THR A 168 -4.32 13.78 12.50
CA THR A 168 -3.38 13.06 11.63
C THR A 168 -3.77 13.19 10.16
N VAL A 169 -5.06 13.06 9.84
CA VAL A 169 -5.58 13.30 8.49
C VAL A 169 -5.24 14.71 8.00
N ASP A 170 -5.47 15.74 8.81
CA ASP A 170 -5.15 17.13 8.45
C ASP A 170 -3.64 17.34 8.20
N ARG A 171 -2.80 16.70 9.04
CA ARG A 171 -1.34 16.71 8.83
C ARG A 171 -0.96 16.07 7.51
N MET A 172 -1.48 14.87 7.22
CA MET A 172 -1.20 14.16 5.97
C MET A 172 -1.62 14.97 4.74
N ILE A 173 -2.81 15.56 4.77
CA ILE A 173 -3.30 16.45 3.71
C ILE A 173 -2.37 17.66 3.52
N SER A 174 -1.97 18.32 4.63
CA SER A 174 -1.07 19.49 4.56
C SER A 174 0.30 19.18 3.98
N ARG A 175 0.74 17.92 4.08
CA ARG A 175 2.00 17.40 3.53
C ARG A 175 1.86 16.86 2.09
N GLY A 176 0.64 16.77 1.57
CA GLY A 176 0.37 16.22 0.25
C GLY A 176 0.61 14.71 0.17
N TYR A 177 0.48 13.99 1.31
CA TYR A 177 0.59 12.54 1.32
C TYR A 177 -0.64 11.90 0.71
N TYR A 178 -0.45 10.79 0.01
CA TYR A 178 -1.50 10.04 -0.66
C TYR A 178 -2.08 8.97 0.25
N ILE A 179 -3.38 8.69 0.05
CA ILE A 179 -4.03 7.50 0.62
C ILE A 179 -4.69 6.69 -0.48
N SER A 180 -5.01 5.44 -0.19
CA SER A 180 -5.82 4.60 -1.06
C SER A 180 -6.99 4.00 -0.30
N PHE A 181 -8.05 3.70 -1.05
CA PHE A 181 -9.23 3.03 -0.54
C PHE A 181 -9.33 1.63 -1.13
N THR A 182 -9.73 0.69 -0.28
CA THR A 182 -9.99 -0.70 -0.57
C THR A 182 -11.50 -0.94 -0.82
N PRO A 183 -11.91 -2.16 -1.22
CA PRO A 183 -13.31 -2.52 -1.38
C PRO A 183 -14.22 -2.27 -0.16
N ASP A 184 -13.66 -2.11 1.05
CA ASP A 184 -14.43 -1.79 2.26
C ASP A 184 -15.13 -0.42 2.22
N ILE A 185 -14.72 0.49 1.34
CA ILE A 185 -15.43 1.77 1.10
C ILE A 185 -16.92 1.57 0.76
N LEU A 186 -17.30 0.39 0.25
CA LEU A 186 -18.68 0.09 -0.10
C LEU A 186 -19.59 -0.11 1.13
N TYR A 187 -19.01 -0.44 2.31
CA TYR A 187 -19.80 -0.80 3.49
C TYR A 187 -19.28 -0.21 4.82
N GLU A 188 -18.03 0.28 4.88
CA GLU A 188 -17.47 0.87 6.10
C GLU A 188 -17.72 2.38 6.17
N GLN A 189 -18.48 2.83 7.18
CA GLN A 189 -18.83 4.24 7.34
C GLN A 189 -17.61 5.12 7.63
N GLU A 190 -16.66 4.64 8.44
CA GLU A 190 -15.41 5.35 8.76
C GLU A 190 -14.61 5.65 7.48
N ILE A 191 -14.51 4.67 6.58
CA ILE A 191 -13.82 4.82 5.30
C ILE A 191 -14.54 5.81 4.38
N GLN A 192 -15.88 5.76 4.35
CA GLN A 192 -16.67 6.72 3.56
C GLN A 192 -16.54 8.15 4.08
N ASP A 193 -16.46 8.35 5.38
CA ASP A 193 -16.29 9.67 6.00
C ASP A 193 -14.87 10.21 5.72
N LEU A 194 -13.85 9.36 5.79
CA LEU A 194 -12.50 9.71 5.38
C LEU A 194 -12.44 10.06 3.89
N ALA A 195 -13.12 9.27 3.03
CA ALA A 195 -13.17 9.51 1.60
C ALA A 195 -13.77 10.88 1.24
N ARG A 196 -14.84 11.30 1.94
CA ARG A 196 -15.43 12.65 1.76
C ARG A 196 -14.51 13.78 2.17
N ARG A 197 -13.62 13.55 3.15
CA ARG A 197 -12.73 14.56 3.73
C ARG A 197 -11.44 14.73 2.94
N TYR A 198 -10.90 13.63 2.38
CA TYR A 198 -9.57 13.65 1.77
C TYR A 198 -9.62 14.31 0.38
N PRO A 199 -8.64 15.19 0.02
CA PRO A 199 -8.61 15.85 -1.28
C PRO A 199 -8.59 14.85 -2.43
N PRO A 200 -9.48 15.00 -3.43
CA PRO A 200 -9.58 14.06 -4.57
C PRO A 200 -8.26 13.81 -5.30
N GLU A 201 -7.38 14.80 -5.36
CA GLU A 201 -6.08 14.72 -6.04
C GLU A 201 -5.02 13.90 -5.29
N LEU A 202 -5.28 13.50 -4.05
CA LEU A 202 -4.37 12.73 -3.19
C LEU A 202 -4.90 11.32 -2.89
N VAL A 203 -5.93 10.87 -3.62
CA VAL A 203 -6.57 9.56 -3.41
C VAL A 203 -6.25 8.60 -4.54
N MET A 204 -6.02 7.34 -4.20
CA MET A 204 -5.86 6.22 -5.13
C MET A 204 -6.86 5.10 -4.80
N ALA A 205 -7.00 4.12 -5.69
CA ALA A 205 -7.78 2.91 -5.45
C ALA A 205 -6.85 1.70 -5.38
N GLU A 206 -7.17 0.78 -4.50
CA GLU A 206 -6.41 -0.46 -4.31
C GLU A 206 -7.32 -1.63 -3.96
N THR A 207 -6.75 -2.83 -3.90
CA THR A 207 -7.47 -4.00 -3.42
C THR A 207 -6.87 -4.63 -2.17
N ASP A 208 -5.59 -4.43 -1.91
CA ASP A 208 -4.85 -5.15 -0.87
C ASP A 208 -5.04 -6.68 -0.93
N GLY A 209 -5.21 -7.18 -2.15
CA GLY A 209 -5.40 -8.62 -2.35
C GLY A 209 -4.14 -9.43 -1.97
N PRO A 210 -4.32 -10.63 -1.42
CA PRO A 210 -5.53 -11.44 -1.38
C PRO A 210 -6.44 -11.23 -0.14
N TRP A 211 -6.28 -10.14 0.62
CA TRP A 211 -7.10 -9.90 1.81
C TRP A 211 -8.60 -10.02 1.47
N PRO A 212 -9.39 -10.79 2.24
CA PRO A 212 -10.81 -10.96 1.99
C PRO A 212 -11.63 -9.73 2.47
N PHE A 213 -12.70 -9.42 1.75
CA PHE A 213 -13.63 -8.35 2.09
C PHE A 213 -15.03 -8.89 2.39
N GLU A 214 -15.79 -8.11 3.15
CA GLU A 214 -17.16 -8.40 3.56
C GLU A 214 -18.19 -7.77 2.59
N GLY A 215 -19.43 -7.62 3.05
CA GLY A 215 -20.50 -7.00 2.27
C GLY A 215 -20.71 -7.69 0.92
N PRO A 216 -20.68 -6.95 -0.20
CA PRO A 216 -20.89 -7.52 -1.53
C PRO A 216 -19.78 -8.45 -2.00
N PHE A 217 -18.66 -8.51 -1.28
CA PHE A 217 -17.48 -9.33 -1.62
C PHE A 217 -17.36 -10.61 -0.78
N THR A 218 -18.25 -10.83 0.18
CA THR A 218 -18.22 -12.01 1.07
C THR A 218 -18.10 -13.31 0.29
N GLY A 219 -17.08 -14.13 0.64
CA GLY A 219 -16.81 -15.41 -0.01
C GLY A 219 -16.19 -15.34 -1.41
N ARG A 220 -15.86 -14.14 -1.88
CA ARG A 220 -15.13 -13.94 -3.15
C ARG A 220 -13.64 -13.79 -2.86
N THR A 221 -12.82 -14.37 -3.72
CA THR A 221 -11.38 -14.07 -3.71
C THR A 221 -11.16 -12.64 -4.21
N THR A 222 -10.35 -11.88 -3.49
CA THR A 222 -10.01 -10.52 -3.87
C THR A 222 -9.30 -10.50 -5.22
N HIS A 223 -9.77 -9.64 -6.11
CA HIS A 223 -9.32 -9.53 -7.49
C HIS A 223 -9.04 -8.07 -7.84
N PRO A 224 -7.95 -7.73 -8.55
CA PRO A 224 -7.61 -6.33 -8.88
C PRO A 224 -8.73 -5.54 -9.55
N ALA A 225 -9.61 -6.20 -10.31
CA ALA A 225 -10.76 -5.53 -10.92
C ALA A 225 -11.76 -4.91 -9.90
N MET A 226 -11.68 -5.28 -8.62
CA MET A 226 -12.49 -4.67 -7.57
C MET A 226 -12.17 -3.16 -7.36
N VAL A 227 -11.04 -2.66 -7.89
CA VAL A 227 -10.77 -1.20 -7.93
C VAL A 227 -11.81 -0.42 -8.73
N HIS A 228 -12.56 -1.08 -9.62
CA HIS A 228 -13.68 -0.46 -10.32
C HIS A 228 -14.87 -0.18 -9.39
N ASP A 229 -15.14 -1.11 -8.46
CA ASP A 229 -16.17 -0.94 -7.44
C ASP A 229 -15.76 0.16 -6.45
N VAL A 230 -14.47 0.18 -6.05
CA VAL A 230 -13.88 1.24 -5.23
C VAL A 230 -14.06 2.60 -5.90
N ALA A 231 -13.68 2.71 -7.18
CA ALA A 231 -13.79 3.97 -7.94
C ALA A 231 -15.26 4.42 -8.06
N ALA A 232 -16.20 3.50 -8.28
CA ALA A 232 -17.62 3.82 -8.37
C ALA A 232 -18.17 4.32 -7.02
N ALA A 233 -17.82 3.65 -5.91
CA ALA A 233 -18.23 4.06 -4.57
C ALA A 233 -17.64 5.42 -4.19
N TRP A 234 -16.34 5.63 -4.40
CA TRP A 234 -15.67 6.90 -4.14
C TRP A 234 -16.26 8.03 -5.01
N GLY A 235 -16.48 7.77 -6.31
CA GLY A 235 -17.08 8.73 -7.21
C GLY A 235 -18.47 9.16 -6.78
N ALA A 236 -19.30 8.22 -6.31
CA ALA A 236 -20.64 8.52 -5.80
C ALA A 236 -20.61 9.45 -4.57
N LEU A 237 -19.62 9.30 -3.67
CA LEU A 237 -19.46 10.17 -2.50
C LEU A 237 -19.11 11.62 -2.86
N HIS A 238 -18.50 11.83 -4.03
CA HIS A 238 -18.07 13.15 -4.53
C HIS A 238 -18.95 13.70 -5.66
N GLY A 239 -19.95 12.96 -6.11
CA GLY A 239 -20.81 13.37 -7.23
C GLY A 239 -20.16 13.24 -8.61
N TYR A 240 -19.07 12.47 -8.73
CA TYR A 240 -18.44 12.16 -10.00
C TYR A 240 -19.14 11.00 -10.71
N THR A 241 -19.13 11.04 -12.03
CA THR A 241 -19.47 9.85 -12.83
C THR A 241 -18.42 8.75 -12.67
N GLY A 242 -18.79 7.51 -12.97
CA GLY A 242 -17.82 6.40 -12.88
C GLY A 242 -16.57 6.60 -13.77
N SER A 243 -16.73 7.25 -14.94
CA SER A 243 -15.59 7.57 -15.83
C SER A 243 -14.68 8.67 -15.26
N GLU A 244 -15.25 9.70 -14.66
CA GLU A 244 -14.48 10.77 -14.00
C GLU A 244 -13.71 10.22 -12.79
N ALA A 245 -14.37 9.43 -11.94
CA ALA A 245 -13.73 8.81 -10.78
C ALA A 245 -12.53 7.94 -11.20
N LYS A 246 -12.72 7.05 -12.18
CA LYS A 246 -11.65 6.22 -12.74
C LYS A 246 -10.49 7.06 -13.29
N ALA A 247 -10.79 8.11 -14.04
CA ALA A 247 -9.77 8.99 -14.61
C ALA A 247 -8.95 9.71 -13.52
N ILE A 248 -9.61 10.23 -12.47
CA ILE A 248 -8.95 10.92 -11.36
C ILE A 248 -8.03 9.96 -10.61
N LEU A 249 -8.54 8.81 -10.15
CA LEU A 249 -7.79 7.84 -9.35
C LEU A 249 -6.61 7.25 -10.13
N THR A 250 -6.80 6.94 -11.42
CA THR A 250 -5.72 6.48 -12.30
C THR A 250 -4.64 7.55 -12.48
N ALA A 251 -5.04 8.80 -12.76
CA ALA A 251 -4.10 9.91 -12.94
C ALA A 251 -3.29 10.20 -11.67
N ASN A 252 -3.92 10.06 -10.49
CA ASN A 252 -3.26 10.20 -9.21
C ASN A 252 -2.18 9.11 -9.02
N THR A 253 -2.51 7.86 -9.31
CA THR A 253 -1.57 6.73 -9.20
C THR A 253 -0.40 6.88 -10.17
N VAL A 254 -0.67 7.25 -11.43
CA VAL A 254 0.37 7.55 -12.44
C VAL A 254 1.30 8.67 -11.95
N ARG A 255 0.73 9.77 -11.45
CA ARG A 255 1.52 10.93 -10.96
C ARG A 255 2.38 10.55 -9.75
N PHE A 256 1.83 9.79 -8.79
CA PHE A 256 2.53 9.40 -7.58
C PHE A 256 3.71 8.48 -7.87
N TYR A 257 3.50 7.42 -8.66
CA TYR A 257 4.53 6.42 -8.96
C TYR A 257 5.42 6.79 -10.15
N GLY A 258 5.02 7.75 -10.98
CA GLY A 258 5.75 8.15 -12.18
C GLY A 258 5.68 7.11 -13.30
N LEU A 259 4.48 6.55 -13.54
CA LEU A 259 4.22 5.49 -14.53
C LEU A 259 4.04 6.04 -15.95
#